data_81be87344d97c46b72eff3408528bb33
#
_entry.id   81be87344d97c46b72eff3408528bb33
#
_cell.length_a   1.000
_cell.length_b   1.000
_cell.length_c   1.000
_cell.angle_alpha   90.00
_cell.angle_beta   90.00
_cell.angle_gamma   90.00
#
_symmetry.space_group_name_H-M   'P 1'
#
loop_
_entity.id
_entity.type
_entity.pdbx_description
1 polymer ?
#
loop_
_entity_poly.entity_id
_entity_poly.type
_entity_poly.pdbx_seq_one_letter_code
_entity_poly.pdbx_strand_id
1 'polypeptide(L)'
;MRRLSLAVLAVAISAGALTASAAELNIMTFNVRTMVAKDGPNAWDKRRDLFADTIRQLHPDVIGTQELNKQQGDDTVERLPEYTWFGRDRFGGHNDEHMGIFYRKDRLKIVESGDFWLSDTPDKVASITWGNVFPRMVNWALFESISDHKRFYLLDTHFPYRDQDEDARSKSAREIAAWVAKLPASVPVIITGDFNTGPQSQAHTALTASLKDAWDSAPRREGPDKTFHNFTGTPDQRIDWILYRGVTVKDARTVTTSKDGRYPSDHFPVQADFTF
;
A
#
# COMPACT_ATOMS: atom_id res chain seq x y z
N MET A 1 28.77 70.26 -34.85
CA MET A 1 27.79 69.72 -33.85
C MET A 1 27.53 68.27 -34.13
N ARG A 2 28.16 67.34 -33.35
CA ARG A 2 27.96 65.91 -33.51
C ARG A 2 26.88 65.46 -32.53
N ARG A 3 25.80 64.87 -33.05
CA ARG A 3 24.75 64.28 -32.21
C ARG A 3 25.14 62.86 -31.80
N LEU A 4 25.30 62.61 -30.48
CA LEU A 4 25.42 61.29 -29.94
C LEU A 4 24.00 60.66 -29.83
N SER A 5 23.79 59.53 -30.50
CA SER A 5 22.58 58.74 -30.35
C SER A 5 22.87 57.68 -29.23
N LEU A 6 22.13 57.76 -28.12
CA LEU A 6 22.12 56.71 -27.07
C LEU A 6 21.21 55.57 -27.55
N ALA A 7 21.79 54.37 -27.71
CA ALA A 7 21.02 53.15 -27.93
C ALA A 7 20.68 52.55 -26.56
N VAL A 8 19.40 52.47 -26.23
CA VAL A 8 18.90 51.79 -25.02
C VAL A 8 18.75 50.31 -25.36
N LEU A 9 19.56 49.48 -24.72
CA LEU A 9 19.49 48.02 -24.84
C LEU A 9 18.41 47.53 -23.87
N ALA A 10 17.25 47.10 -24.37
CA ALA A 10 16.22 46.45 -23.54
C ALA A 10 16.59 44.98 -23.32
N VAL A 11 16.94 44.61 -22.11
CA VAL A 11 17.14 43.22 -21.70
C VAL A 11 15.77 42.62 -21.38
N ALA A 12 15.27 41.74 -22.24
CA ALA A 12 14.07 40.96 -21.98
C ALA A 12 14.42 39.79 -21.01
N ILE A 13 13.99 39.90 -19.77
CA ILE A 13 14.06 38.81 -18.82
C ILE A 13 12.88 37.87 -19.12
N SER A 14 13.16 36.73 -19.77
CA SER A 14 12.19 35.65 -19.92
C SER A 14 12.08 34.92 -18.57
N ALA A 15 10.99 35.16 -17.86
CA ALA A 15 10.60 34.35 -16.73
C ALA A 15 10.19 32.96 -17.25
N GLY A 16 11.11 32.03 -17.20
CA GLY A 16 10.80 30.61 -17.41
C GLY A 16 9.81 30.15 -16.32
N ALA A 17 8.59 29.82 -16.74
CA ALA A 17 7.64 29.17 -15.85
C ALA A 17 8.25 27.81 -15.43
N LEU A 18 8.69 27.70 -14.18
CA LEU A 18 8.97 26.42 -13.56
C LEU A 18 7.64 25.66 -13.52
N THR A 19 7.43 24.74 -14.44
CA THR A 19 6.35 23.77 -14.33
C THR A 19 6.64 22.95 -13.09
N ALA A 20 5.90 23.19 -12.02
CA ALA A 20 5.95 22.32 -10.84
C ALA A 20 5.67 20.89 -11.32
N SER A 21 6.66 20.00 -11.20
CA SER A 21 6.45 18.58 -11.45
C SER A 21 5.34 18.12 -10.50
N ALA A 22 4.33 17.45 -11.05
CA ALA A 22 3.29 16.86 -10.20
C ALA A 22 3.97 15.97 -9.16
N ALA A 23 3.57 16.08 -7.90
CA ALA A 23 4.14 15.27 -6.84
C ALA A 23 3.86 13.79 -7.15
N GLU A 24 4.93 13.01 -7.18
CA GLU A 24 4.86 11.57 -7.42
C GLU A 24 4.77 10.85 -6.07
N LEU A 25 3.90 9.85 -6.02
CA LEU A 25 3.67 9.01 -4.85
C LEU A 25 3.75 7.55 -5.28
N ASN A 26 4.69 6.83 -4.70
CA ASN A 26 4.91 5.41 -4.95
C ASN A 26 4.36 4.58 -3.79
N ILE A 27 3.39 3.72 -4.07
CA ILE A 27 2.69 2.89 -3.08
C ILE A 27 2.91 1.42 -3.39
N MET A 28 3.11 0.64 -2.34
CA MET A 28 3.26 -0.81 -2.41
C MET A 28 2.29 -1.51 -1.47
N THR A 29 1.71 -2.63 -1.88
CA THR A 29 1.12 -3.65 -1.00
C THR A 29 2.01 -4.88 -0.98
N PHE A 30 2.24 -5.45 0.19
CA PHE A 30 3.14 -6.58 0.34
C PHE A 30 2.74 -7.48 1.52
N ASN A 31 2.04 -8.58 1.25
CA ASN A 31 1.91 -9.62 2.26
C ASN A 31 3.30 -10.20 2.55
N VAL A 32 3.77 -10.04 3.78
CA VAL A 32 5.16 -10.39 4.16
C VAL A 32 5.33 -11.85 4.54
N ARG A 33 4.28 -12.63 4.58
CA ARG A 33 4.23 -13.99 5.13
C ARG A 33 4.71 -14.04 6.58
N THR A 34 3.84 -14.42 7.48
CA THR A 34 4.11 -14.45 8.92
C THR A 34 5.35 -15.29 9.28
N MET A 35 6.16 -14.78 10.20
CA MET A 35 7.38 -15.48 10.62
C MET A 35 7.12 -16.72 11.46
N VAL A 36 5.92 -16.87 12.02
CA VAL A 36 5.58 -18.04 12.85
C VAL A 36 5.20 -19.27 12.03
N ALA A 37 5.03 -19.12 10.73
CA ALA A 37 4.78 -20.22 9.82
C ALA A 37 6.01 -21.15 9.72
N LYS A 38 5.75 -22.46 9.60
CA LYS A 38 6.81 -23.47 9.49
C LYS A 38 7.23 -23.64 8.02
N ASP A 39 7.77 -22.59 7.43
CA ASP A 39 8.11 -22.54 6.00
C ASP A 39 9.50 -23.12 5.67
N GLY A 40 10.21 -23.73 6.65
CA GLY A 40 11.48 -24.42 6.42
C GLY A 40 12.55 -23.54 5.77
N PRO A 41 12.93 -23.79 4.49
CA PRO A 41 13.94 -22.98 3.80
C PRO A 41 13.48 -21.55 3.52
N ASN A 42 12.18 -21.27 3.59
CA ASN A 42 11.57 -19.95 3.37
C ASN A 42 11.22 -19.25 4.69
N ALA A 43 11.69 -19.75 5.85
CA ALA A 43 11.50 -19.06 7.12
C ALA A 43 12.06 -17.65 7.10
N TRP A 44 11.49 -16.74 7.92
CA TRP A 44 11.80 -15.32 7.92
C TRP A 44 13.31 -15.01 8.00
N ASP A 45 14.03 -15.69 8.87
CA ASP A 45 15.48 -15.51 9.05
C ASP A 45 16.32 -15.78 7.79
N LYS A 46 15.77 -16.54 6.83
CA LYS A 46 16.41 -16.88 5.54
C LYS A 46 16.09 -15.91 4.41
N ARG A 47 15.03 -15.09 4.56
CA ARG A 47 14.54 -14.20 3.49
C ARG A 47 14.45 -12.72 3.89
N ARG A 48 14.66 -12.37 5.16
CA ARG A 48 14.54 -10.99 5.64
C ARG A 48 15.47 -10.00 4.95
N ASP A 49 16.69 -10.43 4.56
CA ASP A 49 17.61 -9.58 3.83
C ASP A 49 17.13 -9.35 2.39
N LEU A 50 16.64 -10.41 1.71
CA LEU A 50 16.04 -10.29 0.39
C LEU A 50 14.78 -9.43 0.41
N PHE A 51 13.96 -9.53 1.47
CA PHE A 51 12.80 -8.68 1.68
C PHE A 51 13.21 -7.19 1.78
N ALA A 52 14.19 -6.87 2.61
CA ALA A 52 14.71 -5.51 2.73
C ALA A 52 15.36 -5.01 1.44
N ASP A 53 16.11 -5.87 0.73
CA ASP A 53 16.74 -5.53 -0.55
C ASP A 53 15.69 -5.22 -1.63
N THR A 54 14.57 -5.96 -1.64
CA THR A 54 13.44 -5.70 -2.55
C THR A 54 12.86 -4.30 -2.31
N ILE A 55 12.59 -3.94 -1.05
CA ILE A 55 12.10 -2.60 -0.70
C ILE A 55 13.12 -1.52 -1.06
N ARG A 56 14.42 -1.76 -0.77
CA ARG A 56 15.50 -0.81 -1.07
C ARG A 56 15.61 -0.52 -2.57
N GLN A 57 15.42 -1.51 -3.43
CA GLN A 57 15.48 -1.34 -4.88
C GLN A 57 14.28 -0.58 -5.45
N LEU A 58 13.13 -0.73 -4.84
CA LEU A 58 11.86 -0.19 -5.36
C LEU A 58 11.50 1.17 -4.76
N HIS A 59 12.09 1.53 -3.62
CA HIS A 59 11.94 2.81 -2.92
C HIS A 59 10.50 3.30 -2.76
N PRO A 60 9.50 2.46 -2.37
CA PRO A 60 8.15 2.93 -2.18
C PRO A 60 8.08 4.00 -1.09
N ASP A 61 7.19 4.99 -1.27
CA ASP A 61 6.95 6.01 -0.24
C ASP A 61 6.15 5.47 0.93
N VAL A 62 5.20 4.57 0.64
CA VAL A 62 4.39 3.85 1.64
C VAL A 62 4.22 2.39 1.23
N ILE A 63 4.26 1.50 2.21
CA ILE A 63 4.02 0.07 2.05
C ILE A 63 2.94 -0.35 3.03
N GLY A 64 1.80 -0.82 2.54
CA GLY A 64 0.85 -1.59 3.35
C GLY A 64 1.30 -3.05 3.39
N THR A 65 1.39 -3.61 4.59
CA THR A 65 1.84 -5.00 4.76
C THR A 65 0.82 -5.83 5.51
N GLN A 66 0.68 -7.08 5.14
CA GLN A 66 -0.21 -8.05 5.76
C GLN A 66 0.63 -9.19 6.35
N GLU A 67 0.09 -9.88 7.34
CA GLU A 67 0.77 -10.94 8.12
C GLU A 67 2.04 -10.47 8.86
N LEU A 68 2.23 -9.18 9.06
CA LEU A 68 3.43 -8.64 9.68
C LEU A 68 3.48 -8.94 11.18
N ASN A 69 4.44 -9.74 11.64
CA ASN A 69 4.76 -9.80 13.06
C ASN A 69 5.67 -8.63 13.47
N LYS A 70 5.56 -8.17 14.72
CA LYS A 70 6.35 -7.04 15.23
C LYS A 70 7.84 -7.21 14.94
N GLN A 71 8.40 -8.40 15.17
CA GLN A 71 9.82 -8.67 14.90
C GLN A 71 10.19 -8.46 13.42
N GLN A 72 9.30 -8.82 12.48
CA GLN A 72 9.54 -8.58 11.05
C GLN A 72 9.57 -7.09 10.74
N GLY A 73 8.67 -6.31 11.38
CA GLY A 73 8.66 -4.86 11.26
C GLY A 73 9.96 -4.23 11.77
N ASP A 74 10.38 -4.63 12.97
CA ASP A 74 11.61 -4.13 13.60
C ASP A 74 12.86 -4.54 12.81
N ASP A 75 12.98 -5.78 12.37
CA ASP A 75 14.05 -6.28 11.50
C ASP A 75 14.15 -5.48 10.18
N THR A 76 13.00 -5.08 9.65
CA THR A 76 12.93 -4.33 8.39
C THR A 76 13.44 -2.90 8.57
N VAL A 77 12.99 -2.17 9.59
CA VAL A 77 13.45 -0.78 9.82
C VAL A 77 14.90 -0.71 10.30
N GLU A 78 15.41 -1.76 10.94
CA GLU A 78 16.85 -1.88 11.24
C GLU A 78 17.68 -1.88 9.95
N ARG A 79 17.20 -2.54 8.88
CA ARG A 79 17.86 -2.64 7.58
C ARG A 79 17.59 -1.46 6.65
N LEU A 80 16.50 -0.75 6.89
CA LEU A 80 16.01 0.37 6.11
C LEU A 80 15.71 1.56 7.02
N PRO A 81 16.75 2.24 7.55
CA PRO A 81 16.58 3.28 8.56
C PRO A 81 15.86 4.54 8.07
N GLU A 82 15.67 4.70 6.76
CA GLU A 82 14.85 5.75 6.15
C GLU A 82 13.34 5.51 6.33
N TYR A 83 12.94 4.27 6.65
CA TYR A 83 11.54 3.92 6.95
C TYR A 83 11.28 3.92 8.45
N THR A 84 10.03 4.03 8.78
CA THR A 84 9.43 3.67 10.06
C THR A 84 8.11 2.96 9.78
N TRP A 85 7.56 2.28 10.78
CA TRP A 85 6.27 1.61 10.63
C TRP A 85 5.38 1.82 11.84
N PHE A 86 4.07 1.62 11.67
CA PHE A 86 3.06 1.66 12.72
C PHE A 86 1.92 0.70 12.39
N GLY A 87 1.03 0.53 13.33
CA GLY A 87 -0.15 -0.31 13.27
C GLY A 87 -0.26 -1.22 14.49
N ARG A 88 -1.45 -1.75 14.71
CA ARG A 88 -1.73 -2.75 15.74
C ARG A 88 -1.97 -4.08 15.09
N ASP A 89 -1.80 -5.15 15.84
CA ASP A 89 -2.17 -6.49 15.38
C ASP A 89 -3.69 -6.67 15.40
N ARG A 90 -4.18 -7.71 14.76
CA ARG A 90 -5.61 -8.04 14.65
C ARG A 90 -6.32 -8.24 15.99
N PHE A 91 -5.59 -8.48 17.10
CA PHE A 91 -6.11 -8.53 18.45
C PHE A 91 -5.94 -7.22 19.24
N GLY A 92 -5.46 -6.18 18.58
CA GLY A 92 -5.31 -4.83 19.14
C GLY A 92 -4.06 -4.62 19.96
N GLY A 93 -3.10 -5.54 19.93
CA GLY A 93 -1.78 -5.47 20.56
C GLY A 93 -0.63 -5.49 19.56
N HIS A 94 0.44 -6.24 19.91
CA HIS A 94 1.63 -6.41 19.09
C HIS A 94 2.19 -7.84 19.14
N ASN A 95 1.36 -8.83 19.47
CA ASN A 95 1.77 -10.22 19.64
C ASN A 95 1.31 -11.15 18.50
N ASP A 96 0.56 -10.62 17.54
CA ASP A 96 0.00 -11.35 16.42
C ASP A 96 0.27 -10.59 15.09
N GLU A 97 -0.43 -10.94 14.03
CA GLU A 97 -0.27 -10.37 12.70
C GLU A 97 -0.86 -8.95 12.63
N HIS A 98 -0.04 -8.00 12.14
CA HIS A 98 -0.41 -6.61 11.88
C HIS A 98 -0.76 -6.42 10.39
N MET A 99 -1.62 -5.44 10.12
CA MET A 99 -1.69 -4.71 8.88
C MET A 99 -0.77 -3.50 9.03
N GLY A 100 0.54 -3.77 9.04
CA GLY A 100 1.55 -2.75 9.35
C GLY A 100 1.81 -1.81 8.18
N ILE A 101 1.89 -0.52 8.43
CA ILE A 101 2.14 0.47 7.40
C ILE A 101 3.55 1.05 7.60
N PHE A 102 4.44 0.79 6.62
CA PHE A 102 5.75 1.43 6.54
C PHE A 102 5.67 2.68 5.68
N TYR A 103 6.43 3.69 6.05
CA TYR A 103 6.55 4.91 5.24
C TYR A 103 7.92 5.56 5.37
N ARG A 104 8.31 6.27 4.33
CA ARG A 104 9.54 7.06 4.30
C ARG A 104 9.37 8.33 5.12
N LYS A 105 10.08 8.40 6.25
CA LYS A 105 10.01 9.53 7.21
C LYS A 105 10.67 10.83 6.71
N ASP A 106 11.48 10.75 5.65
CA ASP A 106 12.06 11.91 4.97
C ASP A 106 11.09 12.54 3.93
N ARG A 107 10.03 11.80 3.54
CA ARG A 107 9.04 12.25 2.55
C ARG A 107 7.66 12.52 3.12
N LEU A 108 7.29 11.80 4.15
CA LEU A 108 5.93 11.78 4.67
C LEU A 108 5.90 11.95 6.19
N LYS A 109 4.87 12.57 6.70
CA LYS A 109 4.51 12.57 8.11
C LYS A 109 3.06 12.14 8.30
N ILE A 110 2.77 11.48 9.41
CA ILE A 110 1.40 11.14 9.82
C ILE A 110 0.76 12.38 10.45
N VAL A 111 -0.43 12.76 9.96
CA VAL A 111 -1.28 13.81 10.53
C VAL A 111 -2.27 13.20 11.52
N GLU A 112 -2.85 12.05 11.14
CA GLU A 112 -3.82 11.29 11.92
C GLU A 112 -3.69 9.82 11.56
N SER A 113 -3.96 8.92 12.50
CA SER A 113 -4.00 7.48 12.24
C SER A 113 -4.97 6.78 13.17
N GLY A 114 -5.39 5.59 12.79
CA GLY A 114 -6.30 4.78 13.59
C GLY A 114 -6.48 3.39 13.01
N ASP A 115 -7.42 2.70 13.61
CA ASP A 115 -7.79 1.34 13.21
C ASP A 115 -9.30 1.10 13.43
N PHE A 116 -9.85 0.09 12.75
CA PHE A 116 -11.18 -0.44 13.01
C PHE A 116 -11.26 -1.90 12.57
N TRP A 117 -12.16 -2.67 13.20
CA TRP A 117 -12.34 -4.10 12.90
C TRP A 117 -13.44 -4.31 11.87
N LEU A 118 -13.21 -5.27 10.97
CA LEU A 118 -14.16 -5.68 9.95
C LEU A 118 -15.18 -6.65 10.54
N SER A 119 -16.26 -6.06 11.09
CA SER A 119 -17.31 -6.73 11.81
C SER A 119 -18.53 -5.83 11.99
N ASP A 120 -19.66 -6.34 12.50
CA ASP A 120 -20.82 -5.50 12.84
C ASP A 120 -20.56 -4.54 14.02
N THR A 121 -19.39 -4.64 14.65
CA THR A 121 -18.97 -3.78 15.77
C THR A 121 -17.53 -3.28 15.53
N PRO A 122 -17.31 -2.37 14.56
CA PRO A 122 -15.97 -2.00 14.11
C PRO A 122 -15.09 -1.35 15.19
N ASP A 123 -15.68 -0.65 16.14
CA ASP A 123 -14.97 0.00 17.26
C ASP A 123 -14.58 -0.98 18.38
N LYS A 124 -15.08 -2.23 18.32
CA LYS A 124 -14.77 -3.24 19.33
C LYS A 124 -13.51 -4.02 18.91
N VAL A 125 -12.46 -3.86 19.71
CA VAL A 125 -11.18 -4.56 19.53
C VAL A 125 -11.39 -6.07 19.38
N ALA A 126 -10.75 -6.67 18.37
CA ALA A 126 -10.77 -8.09 18.06
C ALA A 126 -12.16 -8.69 17.80
N SER A 127 -13.12 -7.86 17.38
CA SER A 127 -14.48 -8.35 17.10
C SER A 127 -14.52 -9.26 15.88
N ILE A 128 -15.33 -10.32 15.98
CA ILE A 128 -15.64 -11.27 14.91
C ILE A 128 -17.14 -11.50 14.94
N THR A 129 -17.86 -11.11 13.89
CA THR A 129 -19.33 -11.28 13.84
C THR A 129 -19.82 -12.01 12.59
N TRP A 130 -18.93 -12.25 11.61
CA TRP A 130 -19.31 -12.84 10.31
C TRP A 130 -18.81 -14.27 10.11
N GLY A 131 -18.35 -14.95 11.19
CA GLY A 131 -17.98 -16.36 11.18
C GLY A 131 -16.56 -16.65 10.67
N ASN A 132 -15.78 -15.64 10.36
CA ASN A 132 -14.34 -15.79 10.08
C ASN A 132 -13.57 -16.23 11.34
N VAL A 133 -12.44 -16.93 11.15
CA VAL A 133 -11.67 -17.55 12.25
C VAL A 133 -10.90 -16.52 13.08
N PHE A 134 -10.30 -15.54 12.39
CA PHE A 134 -9.47 -14.51 13.01
C PHE A 134 -10.12 -13.13 12.85
N PRO A 135 -9.94 -12.22 13.81
CA PRO A 135 -10.33 -10.84 13.61
C PRO A 135 -9.65 -10.29 12.36
N ARG A 136 -10.37 -9.50 11.60
CA ARG A 136 -9.85 -8.74 10.46
C ARG A 136 -10.08 -7.27 10.71
N MET A 137 -9.16 -6.45 10.24
CA MET A 137 -9.16 -5.03 10.57
C MET A 137 -8.54 -4.20 9.45
N VAL A 138 -8.66 -2.91 9.59
CA VAL A 138 -7.98 -1.90 8.80
C VAL A 138 -7.10 -1.08 9.73
N ASN A 139 -5.82 -0.91 9.39
CA ASN A 139 -5.01 0.19 9.89
C ASN A 139 -4.99 1.30 8.85
N TRP A 140 -5.07 2.57 9.27
CA TRP A 140 -5.09 3.70 8.35
C TRP A 140 -4.30 4.89 8.87
N ALA A 141 -3.87 5.76 7.95
CA ALA A 141 -3.31 7.06 8.27
C ALA A 141 -3.72 8.11 7.24
N LEU A 142 -3.86 9.35 7.72
CA LEU A 142 -3.80 10.56 6.92
C LEU A 142 -2.34 10.99 6.86
N PHE A 143 -1.72 10.85 5.70
CA PHE A 143 -0.36 11.31 5.44
C PHE A 143 -0.36 12.74 4.89
N GLU A 144 0.71 13.46 5.19
CA GLU A 144 1.05 14.73 4.54
C GLU A 144 2.47 14.65 3.96
N SER A 145 2.60 15.00 2.68
CA SER A 145 3.90 15.15 2.02
C SER A 145 4.67 16.31 2.63
N ILE A 146 5.95 16.08 2.97
CA ILE A 146 6.82 17.10 3.55
C ILE A 146 7.15 18.19 2.54
N SER A 147 7.25 17.84 1.24
CA SER A 147 7.69 18.75 0.19
C SER A 147 6.64 19.73 -0.30
N ASP A 148 5.36 19.32 -0.37
CA ASP A 148 4.30 20.11 -1.00
C ASP A 148 3.00 20.17 -0.18
N HIS A 149 3.00 19.59 1.02
CA HIS A 149 1.90 19.58 1.98
C HIS A 149 0.60 18.93 1.48
N LYS A 150 0.64 18.19 0.39
CA LYS A 150 -0.49 17.40 -0.09
C LYS A 150 -0.79 16.26 0.87
N ARG A 151 -2.09 15.98 1.03
CA ARG A 151 -2.57 14.95 1.96
C ARG A 151 -3.29 13.84 1.22
N PHE A 152 -3.18 12.64 1.76
CA PHE A 152 -3.93 11.47 1.31
C PHE A 152 -4.15 10.49 2.46
N TYR A 153 -5.25 9.77 2.41
CA TYR A 153 -5.48 8.63 3.29
C TYR A 153 -4.87 7.38 2.67
N LEU A 154 -4.20 6.58 3.49
CA LEU A 154 -3.85 5.21 3.17
C LEU A 154 -4.49 4.29 4.18
N LEU A 155 -5.15 3.24 3.69
CA LEU A 155 -5.73 2.14 4.45
C LEU A 155 -4.99 0.86 4.07
N ASP A 156 -4.72 -0.01 5.06
CA ASP A 156 -4.17 -1.35 4.82
C ASP A 156 -5.02 -2.41 5.51
N THR A 157 -5.26 -3.53 4.82
CA THR A 157 -6.16 -4.58 5.30
C THR A 157 -5.72 -5.98 4.87
N HIS A 158 -6.22 -6.98 5.59
CA HIS A 158 -6.09 -8.39 5.23
C HIS A 158 -7.43 -9.09 5.45
N PHE A 159 -8.05 -9.59 4.38
CA PHE A 159 -9.40 -10.20 4.42
C PHE A 159 -9.38 -11.64 4.91
N PRO A 160 -10.54 -12.21 5.29
CA PRO A 160 -10.67 -13.63 5.64
C PRO A 160 -10.24 -14.55 4.50
N TYR A 161 -9.47 -15.61 4.82
CA TYR A 161 -8.74 -16.41 3.83
C TYR A 161 -9.45 -17.71 3.38
N ARG A 162 -10.42 -18.22 4.16
CA ARG A 162 -11.05 -19.51 3.82
C ARG A 162 -12.05 -19.36 2.66
N ASP A 163 -12.22 -20.39 1.87
CA ASP A 163 -13.17 -20.41 0.75
C ASP A 163 -14.60 -20.04 1.18
N GLN A 164 -15.05 -20.56 2.34
CA GLN A 164 -16.37 -20.27 2.90
C GLN A 164 -16.53 -18.85 3.47
N ASP A 165 -15.49 -18.04 3.51
CA ASP A 165 -15.54 -16.68 4.07
C ASP A 165 -15.96 -15.61 3.03
N GLU A 166 -16.48 -15.98 1.85
CA GLU A 166 -16.81 -15.02 0.78
C GLU A 166 -17.84 -13.96 1.23
N ASP A 167 -18.84 -14.35 2.04
CA ASP A 167 -19.78 -13.39 2.61
C ASP A 167 -19.09 -12.39 3.56
N ALA A 168 -18.14 -12.88 4.39
CA ALA A 168 -17.36 -12.03 5.28
C ALA A 168 -16.46 -11.07 4.49
N ARG A 169 -15.81 -11.52 3.38
CA ARG A 169 -15.03 -10.65 2.48
C ARG A 169 -15.91 -9.57 1.84
N SER A 170 -17.09 -9.96 1.37
CA SER A 170 -18.07 -9.02 0.79
C SER A 170 -18.56 -7.98 1.79
N LYS A 171 -18.78 -8.35 3.05
CA LYS A 171 -19.16 -7.44 4.14
C LYS A 171 -17.99 -6.52 4.49
N SER A 172 -16.76 -7.05 4.59
CA SER A 172 -15.53 -6.28 4.81
C SER A 172 -15.36 -5.18 3.75
N ALA A 173 -15.54 -5.53 2.49
CA ALA A 173 -15.45 -4.58 1.38
C ALA A 173 -16.50 -3.46 1.48
N ARG A 174 -17.76 -3.80 1.80
CA ARG A 174 -18.82 -2.80 1.99
C ARG A 174 -18.57 -1.89 3.19
N GLU A 175 -18.02 -2.42 4.29
CA GLU A 175 -17.65 -1.61 5.46
C GLU A 175 -16.54 -0.62 5.14
N ILE A 176 -15.47 -1.06 4.48
CA ILE A 176 -14.39 -0.18 4.02
C ILE A 176 -14.95 0.89 3.07
N ALA A 177 -15.78 0.52 2.09
CA ALA A 177 -16.40 1.47 1.17
C ALA A 177 -17.27 2.51 1.91
N ALA A 178 -18.05 2.09 2.91
CA ALA A 178 -18.86 2.96 3.74
C ALA A 178 -18.01 3.90 4.62
N TRP A 179 -16.88 3.42 5.13
CA TRP A 179 -15.94 4.24 5.88
C TRP A 179 -15.28 5.30 4.98
N VAL A 180 -14.79 4.89 3.80
CA VAL A 180 -14.21 5.78 2.80
C VAL A 180 -15.20 6.85 2.31
N ALA A 181 -16.48 6.51 2.21
CA ALA A 181 -17.52 7.45 1.80
C ALA A 181 -17.73 8.62 2.79
N LYS A 182 -17.31 8.46 4.06
CA LYS A 182 -17.37 9.53 5.09
C LYS A 182 -16.19 10.50 4.99
N LEU A 183 -15.12 10.12 4.28
CA LEU A 183 -13.93 10.97 4.13
C LEU A 183 -14.19 12.12 3.15
N PRO A 184 -13.53 13.29 3.33
CA PRO A 184 -13.66 14.41 2.41
C PRO A 184 -13.35 13.99 0.96
N ALA A 185 -14.24 14.30 0.03
CA ALA A 185 -14.08 13.93 -1.37
C ALA A 185 -12.85 14.58 -2.04
N SER A 186 -12.39 15.70 -1.51
CA SER A 186 -11.21 16.45 -1.98
C SER A 186 -9.87 15.82 -1.56
N VAL A 187 -9.88 14.87 -0.60
CA VAL A 187 -8.68 14.19 -0.12
C VAL A 187 -8.57 12.82 -0.79
N PRO A 188 -7.48 12.54 -1.50
CA PRO A 188 -7.23 11.23 -2.10
C PRO A 188 -7.25 10.11 -1.07
N VAL A 189 -7.68 8.92 -1.52
CA VAL A 189 -7.67 7.69 -0.72
C VAL A 189 -6.98 6.60 -1.52
N ILE A 190 -6.10 5.87 -0.86
CA ILE A 190 -5.43 4.67 -1.39
C ILE A 190 -5.65 3.54 -0.40
N ILE A 191 -5.96 2.37 -0.90
CA ILE A 191 -6.15 1.15 -0.10
C ILE A 191 -5.18 0.10 -0.62
N THR A 192 -4.43 -0.48 0.28
CA THR A 192 -3.57 -1.65 0.05
C THR A 192 -4.13 -2.85 0.79
N GLY A 193 -3.86 -4.05 0.31
CA GLY A 193 -4.28 -5.24 1.06
C GLY A 193 -4.10 -6.54 0.32
N ASP A 194 -4.10 -7.61 1.11
CA ASP A 194 -4.41 -8.96 0.68
C ASP A 194 -5.90 -9.21 0.90
N PHE A 195 -6.65 -9.25 -0.18
CA PHE A 195 -8.12 -9.38 -0.13
C PHE A 195 -8.59 -10.83 -0.15
N ASN A 196 -7.67 -11.79 -0.28
CA ASN A 196 -7.96 -13.24 -0.29
C ASN A 196 -9.09 -13.64 -1.27
N THR A 197 -9.29 -12.87 -2.31
CA THR A 197 -10.27 -13.12 -3.38
C THR A 197 -9.86 -12.39 -4.65
N GLY A 198 -10.35 -12.85 -5.80
CA GLY A 198 -9.98 -12.30 -7.10
C GLY A 198 -10.82 -11.10 -7.54
N PRO A 199 -10.44 -10.43 -8.65
CA PRO A 199 -11.11 -9.23 -9.16
C PRO A 199 -12.53 -9.48 -9.70
N GLN A 200 -12.98 -10.74 -9.79
CA GLN A 200 -14.35 -11.09 -10.18
C GLN A 200 -15.30 -11.23 -8.98
N SER A 201 -14.79 -11.01 -7.75
CA SER A 201 -15.56 -11.18 -6.53
C SER A 201 -16.54 -10.04 -6.26
N GLN A 202 -17.54 -10.32 -5.39
CA GLN A 202 -18.42 -9.29 -4.87
C GLN A 202 -17.66 -8.24 -4.04
N ALA A 203 -16.59 -8.64 -3.36
CA ALA A 203 -15.75 -7.74 -2.59
C ALA A 203 -15.06 -6.70 -3.49
N HIS A 204 -14.45 -7.13 -4.60
CA HIS A 204 -13.84 -6.22 -5.58
C HIS A 204 -14.89 -5.29 -6.19
N THR A 205 -16.05 -5.83 -6.61
CA THR A 205 -17.16 -5.04 -7.15
C THR A 205 -17.64 -3.96 -6.17
N ALA A 206 -17.77 -4.30 -4.88
CA ALA A 206 -18.20 -3.35 -3.85
C ALA A 206 -17.21 -2.19 -3.65
N LEU A 207 -15.92 -2.47 -3.63
CA LEU A 207 -14.87 -1.45 -3.49
C LEU A 207 -14.73 -0.60 -4.75
N THR A 208 -14.77 -1.23 -5.92
CA THR A 208 -14.58 -0.52 -7.21
C THR A 208 -15.82 0.25 -7.68
N ALA A 209 -16.94 0.16 -6.96
CA ALA A 209 -18.08 1.05 -7.18
C ALA A 209 -17.74 2.53 -6.95
N SER A 210 -16.74 2.84 -6.09
CA SER A 210 -16.30 4.21 -5.78
C SER A 210 -14.78 4.43 -5.87
N LEU A 211 -14.02 3.37 -6.03
CA LEU A 211 -12.57 3.38 -6.17
C LEU A 211 -12.18 2.80 -7.53
N LYS A 212 -10.96 3.04 -7.95
CA LYS A 212 -10.36 2.39 -9.12
C LYS A 212 -9.32 1.39 -8.66
N ASP A 213 -9.18 0.27 -9.35
CA ASP A 213 -8.07 -0.65 -9.19
C ASP A 213 -6.86 -0.12 -9.98
N ALA A 214 -5.71 -0.01 -9.32
CA ALA A 214 -4.51 0.53 -9.94
C ALA A 214 -4.01 -0.34 -11.08
N TRP A 215 -4.05 -1.67 -10.93
CA TRP A 215 -3.65 -2.59 -12.00
C TRP A 215 -4.53 -2.46 -13.23
N ASP A 216 -5.85 -2.42 -13.05
CA ASP A 216 -6.79 -2.37 -14.18
C ASP A 216 -6.80 -0.99 -14.86
N SER A 217 -6.51 0.08 -14.10
CA SER A 217 -6.56 1.47 -14.58
C SER A 217 -5.22 1.99 -15.11
N ALA A 218 -4.10 1.33 -14.78
CA ALA A 218 -2.79 1.80 -15.18
C ALA A 218 -2.60 1.72 -16.71
N PRO A 219 -2.11 2.79 -17.35
CA PRO A 219 -1.78 2.79 -18.76
C PRO A 219 -0.59 1.88 -19.09
N ARG A 220 0.29 1.64 -18.12
CA ARG A 220 1.41 0.71 -18.22
C ARG A 220 1.39 -0.27 -17.06
N ARG A 221 1.56 -1.57 -17.39
CA ARG A 221 1.62 -2.67 -16.44
C ARG A 221 2.85 -3.52 -16.69
N GLU A 222 3.51 -3.98 -15.61
CA GLU A 222 4.68 -4.83 -15.68
C GLU A 222 4.52 -6.04 -14.74
N GLY A 223 5.03 -7.19 -15.15
CA GLY A 223 4.92 -8.44 -14.41
C GLY A 223 3.59 -9.18 -14.63
N PRO A 224 3.35 -10.27 -13.91
CA PRO A 224 2.09 -11.01 -13.96
C PRO A 224 0.97 -10.22 -13.26
N ASP A 225 -0.28 -10.48 -13.65
CA ASP A 225 -1.45 -9.94 -12.95
C ASP A 225 -1.72 -10.65 -11.61
N LYS A 226 -1.25 -11.87 -11.46
CA LYS A 226 -1.41 -12.71 -10.26
C LYS A 226 -0.28 -12.47 -9.27
N THR A 227 -0.57 -12.61 -7.97
CA THR A 227 0.33 -12.21 -6.89
C THR A 227 0.71 -13.34 -5.95
N PHE A 228 -0.22 -14.23 -5.58
CA PHE A 228 0.06 -15.36 -4.70
C PHE A 228 0.73 -16.50 -5.46
N HIS A 229 1.89 -16.97 -4.96
CA HIS A 229 2.68 -18.04 -5.59
C HIS A 229 3.22 -19.09 -4.63
N ASN A 230 2.92 -18.99 -3.33
CA ASN A 230 3.30 -19.98 -2.33
C ASN A 230 4.78 -20.42 -2.42
N PHE A 231 5.70 -19.48 -2.58
CA PHE A 231 7.14 -19.67 -2.78
C PHE A 231 7.54 -20.46 -4.05
N THR A 232 6.63 -20.76 -4.96
CA THR A 232 6.94 -21.50 -6.21
C THR A 232 7.50 -20.60 -7.31
N GLY A 233 7.25 -19.30 -7.24
CA GLY A 233 7.57 -18.33 -8.28
C GLY A 233 6.55 -18.33 -9.44
N THR A 234 5.53 -19.17 -9.39
CA THR A 234 4.45 -19.21 -10.38
C THR A 234 3.14 -18.80 -9.70
N PRO A 235 2.68 -17.56 -9.89
CA PRO A 235 1.49 -17.08 -9.21
C PRO A 235 0.22 -17.64 -9.88
N ASP A 236 -0.78 -17.97 -9.06
CA ASP A 236 -2.05 -18.54 -9.53
C ASP A 236 -3.28 -17.71 -9.18
N GLN A 237 -3.16 -16.75 -8.24
CA GLN A 237 -4.25 -15.90 -7.79
C GLN A 237 -3.83 -14.43 -7.76
N ARG A 238 -4.73 -13.51 -8.19
CA ARG A 238 -4.59 -12.08 -8.03
C ARG A 238 -5.41 -11.65 -6.82
N ILE A 239 -4.81 -11.63 -5.65
CA ILE A 239 -5.49 -11.36 -4.38
C ILE A 239 -4.97 -10.12 -3.64
N ASP A 240 -3.82 -9.59 -4.05
CA ASP A 240 -3.25 -8.35 -3.53
C ASP A 240 -3.57 -7.19 -4.47
N TRP A 241 -4.25 -6.13 -3.95
CA TRP A 241 -4.68 -5.01 -4.75
C TRP A 241 -4.25 -3.68 -4.16
N ILE A 242 -4.09 -2.68 -5.05
CA ILE A 242 -4.02 -1.27 -4.70
C ILE A 242 -5.24 -0.58 -5.32
N LEU A 243 -6.13 -0.09 -4.47
CA LEU A 243 -7.33 0.64 -4.90
C LEU A 243 -7.16 2.12 -4.57
N TYR A 244 -7.76 3.02 -5.38
CA TYR A 244 -7.55 4.44 -5.19
C TYR A 244 -8.70 5.32 -5.68
N ARG A 245 -8.76 6.55 -5.17
CA ARG A 245 -9.54 7.68 -5.72
C ARG A 245 -8.79 8.98 -5.50
N GLY A 246 -9.07 9.99 -6.32
CA GLY A 246 -8.57 11.36 -6.14
C GLY A 246 -7.13 11.59 -6.59
N VAL A 247 -6.45 10.57 -7.16
CA VAL A 247 -5.13 10.63 -7.78
C VAL A 247 -5.18 10.01 -9.18
N THR A 248 -4.09 10.15 -9.94
CA THR A 248 -3.93 9.52 -11.25
C THR A 248 -2.84 8.46 -11.18
N VAL A 249 -3.17 7.22 -11.56
CA VAL A 249 -2.16 6.16 -11.68
C VAL A 249 -1.36 6.33 -12.96
N LYS A 250 -0.04 6.20 -12.88
CA LYS A 250 0.90 6.24 -14.02
C LYS A 250 1.26 4.85 -14.50
N ASP A 251 1.62 3.99 -13.57
CA ASP A 251 1.92 2.58 -13.84
C ASP A 251 1.61 1.71 -12.62
N ALA A 252 1.48 0.41 -12.87
CA ALA A 252 1.36 -0.61 -11.87
C ALA A 252 2.24 -1.80 -12.22
N ARG A 253 2.83 -2.45 -11.23
CA ARG A 253 3.70 -3.61 -11.44
C ARG A 253 3.54 -4.65 -10.34
N THR A 254 3.62 -5.90 -10.73
CA THR A 254 3.83 -7.02 -9.82
C THR A 254 5.30 -7.40 -9.88
N VAL A 255 5.98 -7.32 -8.74
CA VAL A 255 7.43 -7.44 -8.65
C VAL A 255 7.82 -8.87 -8.34
N THR A 256 8.51 -9.51 -9.28
CA THR A 256 8.87 -10.94 -9.20
C THR A 256 10.32 -11.16 -8.73
N THR A 257 10.80 -10.30 -7.80
CA THR A 257 12.16 -10.42 -7.27
C THR A 257 12.41 -11.79 -6.67
N SER A 258 13.51 -12.39 -7.07
CA SER A 258 14.03 -13.63 -6.47
C SER A 258 15.56 -13.60 -6.43
N LYS A 259 16.15 -14.37 -5.53
CA LYS A 259 17.60 -14.55 -5.44
C LYS A 259 17.90 -16.01 -5.07
N ASP A 260 18.69 -16.68 -5.90
CA ASP A 260 19.11 -18.08 -5.71
C ASP A 260 17.91 -19.02 -5.49
N GLY A 261 16.82 -18.81 -6.27
CA GLY A 261 15.59 -19.58 -6.17
C GLY A 261 14.74 -19.32 -4.93
N ARG A 262 15.05 -18.26 -4.17
CA ARG A 262 14.27 -17.83 -2.99
C ARG A 262 13.51 -16.55 -3.30
N TYR A 263 12.38 -16.39 -2.64
CA TYR A 263 11.50 -15.22 -2.75
C TYR A 263 11.42 -14.47 -1.41
N PRO A 264 11.20 -13.16 -1.45
CA PRO A 264 11.07 -12.36 -0.23
C PRO A 264 9.80 -12.69 0.57
N SER A 265 8.77 -13.22 -0.08
CA SER A 265 7.50 -13.71 0.49
C SER A 265 6.92 -14.80 -0.42
N ASP A 266 5.81 -15.40 -0.03
CA ASP A 266 4.96 -16.27 -0.87
C ASP A 266 3.96 -15.48 -1.72
N HIS A 267 3.92 -14.16 -1.56
CA HIS A 267 3.26 -13.20 -2.43
C HIS A 267 4.29 -12.34 -3.15
N PHE A 268 4.00 -12.00 -4.40
CA PHE A 268 4.70 -10.93 -5.11
C PHE A 268 4.12 -9.58 -4.69
N PRO A 269 4.94 -8.59 -4.27
CA PRO A 269 4.42 -7.27 -4.00
C PRO A 269 3.86 -6.60 -5.25
N VAL A 270 2.79 -5.83 -5.06
CA VAL A 270 2.24 -4.95 -6.09
C VAL A 270 2.63 -3.53 -5.76
N GLN A 271 3.13 -2.80 -6.76
CA GLN A 271 3.52 -1.40 -6.65
C GLN A 271 2.79 -0.57 -7.69
N ALA A 272 2.39 0.65 -7.32
CA ALA A 272 1.78 1.60 -8.24
C ALA A 272 2.34 3.01 -8.02
N ASP A 273 2.60 3.71 -9.12
CA ASP A 273 3.03 5.10 -9.13
C ASP A 273 1.85 6.01 -9.45
N PHE A 274 1.66 7.03 -8.61
CA PHE A 274 0.57 7.99 -8.71
C PHE A 274 1.07 9.41 -8.85
N THR A 275 0.21 10.28 -9.38
CA THR A 275 0.35 11.75 -9.32
C THR A 275 -0.91 12.36 -8.74
N PHE A 276 -0.69 13.42 -7.94
CA PHE A 276 -1.76 14.24 -7.39
C PHE A 276 -2.29 15.24 -8.42
#